data_fcec531fd7857577a51cb5a849bf663f
#
_entry.id   fcec531fd7857577a51cb5a849bf663f
#
_cell.length_a   1.000
_cell.length_b   1.000
_cell.length_c   1.000
_cell.angle_alpha   90.00
_cell.angle_beta   90.00
_cell.angle_gamma   90.00
#
_symmetry.space_group_name_H-M   'P 1'
#
loop_
_entity.id
_entity.type
_entity.pdbx_description
1 polymer ?
#
loop_
_entity_poly.entity_id
_entity_poly.type
_entity_poly.pdbx_seq_one_letter_code
_entity_poly.pdbx_strand_id
1 'polypeptide(L)'
;MRNKQGYDKNHKDRQKDDYYATPPEEVKNILRYEKLYGTILDNSCGEGHLIKPVKKQYPDNKIIATDLIDRGYGEGRLNFLHPDYPYTDIDTIIMNPPFKFIREFVVKSLKIAKKKVILFSQLQFLESQNRYNKIFKNNKPERIYIYVDRIACAINGNFEKAHDSSMTYSWIVWDEIDTEHKFEWIRRVEDKIKQKKLF
;
A
#
# COMPACT_ATOMS: atom_id res chain seq x y z
N MET A 1 39.79 1.89 -3.25
CA MET A 1 38.93 0.95 -2.48
C MET A 1 37.62 1.68 -2.16
N ARG A 2 36.50 1.31 -2.79
CA ARG A 2 35.17 1.91 -2.53
C ARG A 2 34.54 1.16 -1.37
N ASN A 3 34.27 1.87 -0.26
CA ASN A 3 33.58 1.34 0.89
C ASN A 3 32.15 0.91 0.49
N LYS A 4 31.85 -0.35 0.68
CA LYS A 4 30.51 -0.92 0.68
C LYS A 4 29.81 -0.49 1.98
N GLN A 5 29.32 0.73 2.07
CA GLN A 5 28.51 1.20 3.18
C GLN A 5 27.17 1.68 2.65
N GLY A 6 26.19 0.80 2.67
CA GLY A 6 24.80 1.06 2.37
C GLY A 6 23.84 0.16 3.13
N TYR A 7 24.33 -0.64 4.06
CA TYR A 7 23.50 -1.44 4.96
C TYR A 7 23.82 -1.05 6.40
N ASP A 8 22.97 -0.23 6.98
CA ASP A 8 23.00 0.01 8.42
C ASP A 8 22.65 -1.30 9.13
N LYS A 9 23.64 -1.86 9.87
CA LYS A 9 23.52 -3.11 10.61
C LYS A 9 22.70 -2.98 11.90
N ASN A 10 22.10 -1.83 12.18
CA ASN A 10 21.29 -1.59 13.36
C ASN A 10 19.82 -2.01 13.17
N HIS A 11 19.59 -3.24 12.68
CA HIS A 11 18.26 -3.85 12.61
C HIS A 11 17.66 -4.23 13.97
N LYS A 12 18.10 -3.64 15.09
CA LYS A 12 17.49 -3.88 16.40
C LYS A 12 16.08 -3.30 16.54
N ASP A 13 15.71 -2.34 15.67
CA ASP A 13 14.40 -1.68 15.70
C ASP A 13 13.43 -2.14 14.59
N ARG A 14 13.73 -3.21 13.88
CA ARG A 14 12.74 -3.83 13.00
C ARG A 14 11.66 -4.42 13.87
N GLN A 15 10.52 -3.74 13.89
CA GLN A 15 9.37 -4.13 14.67
C GLN A 15 8.95 -5.56 14.33
N LYS A 16 8.61 -6.33 15.37
CA LYS A 16 8.21 -7.73 15.29
C LYS A 16 7.10 -7.96 14.26
N ASP A 17 6.24 -6.95 14.02
CA ASP A 17 5.04 -7.03 13.21
C ASP A 17 5.13 -6.29 11.87
N ASP A 18 6.28 -5.64 11.54
CA ASP A 18 6.53 -4.91 10.28
C ASP A 18 5.41 -3.89 9.91
N TYR A 19 4.86 -3.20 10.93
CA TYR A 19 3.76 -2.26 10.76
C TYR A 19 4.24 -0.85 10.43
N TYR A 20 4.01 -0.43 9.19
CA TYR A 20 4.29 0.90 8.66
C TYR A 20 3.01 1.50 8.07
N ALA A 21 2.39 2.44 8.79
CA ALA A 21 1.14 3.05 8.36
C ALA A 21 1.36 3.99 7.17
N THR A 22 0.51 3.85 6.15
CA THR A 22 0.44 4.78 5.02
C THR A 22 -0.18 6.09 5.48
N PRO A 23 0.43 7.25 5.17
CA PRO A 23 -0.20 8.53 5.48
C PRO A 23 -1.57 8.65 4.80
N PRO A 24 -2.63 9.04 5.52
CA PRO A 24 -3.98 9.16 4.95
C PRO A 24 -4.07 10.11 3.76
N GLU A 25 -3.21 11.13 3.71
CA GLU A 25 -3.17 12.09 2.60
C GLU A 25 -2.69 11.44 1.30
N GLU A 26 -1.79 10.45 1.38
CA GLU A 26 -1.33 9.72 0.20
C GLU A 26 -2.40 8.78 -0.34
N VAL A 27 -3.29 8.29 0.54
CA VAL A 27 -4.48 7.55 0.11
C VAL A 27 -5.45 8.49 -0.61
N LYS A 28 -5.74 9.67 -0.07
CA LYS A 28 -6.56 10.68 -0.76
C LYS A 28 -5.95 11.07 -2.10
N ASN A 29 -4.62 11.09 -2.18
CA ASN A 29 -3.91 11.40 -3.40
C ASN A 29 -4.16 10.35 -4.49
N ILE A 30 -3.93 9.07 -4.21
CA ILE A 30 -4.15 8.02 -5.21
C ILE A 30 -5.62 7.93 -5.65
N LEU A 31 -6.57 8.18 -4.75
CA LEU A 31 -8.00 8.20 -5.06
C LEU A 31 -8.43 9.34 -6.01
N ARG A 32 -7.56 10.27 -6.37
CA ARG A 32 -7.78 11.29 -7.42
C ARG A 32 -7.48 10.74 -8.81
N TYR A 33 -6.65 9.71 -8.88
CA TYR A 33 -6.23 9.05 -10.11
C TYR A 33 -6.96 7.73 -10.34
N GLU A 34 -7.31 7.03 -9.26
CA GLU A 34 -7.85 5.68 -9.31
C GLU A 34 -9.26 5.58 -8.71
N LYS A 35 -10.17 5.08 -9.52
CA LYS A 35 -11.52 4.73 -9.08
C LYS A 35 -11.53 3.33 -8.47
N LEU A 36 -12.24 3.15 -7.35
CA LEU A 36 -12.48 1.85 -6.72
C LEU A 36 -13.87 1.33 -7.08
N TYR A 37 -14.03 0.01 -7.04
CA TYR A 37 -15.25 -0.66 -7.50
C TYR A 37 -15.79 -1.60 -6.42
N GLY A 38 -17.12 -1.71 -6.32
CA GLY A 38 -17.85 -2.74 -5.59
C GLY A 38 -17.44 -2.95 -4.14
N THR A 39 -17.27 -4.20 -3.75
CA THR A 39 -16.75 -4.57 -2.42
C THR A 39 -15.26 -4.30 -2.34
N ILE A 40 -14.85 -3.46 -1.38
CA ILE A 40 -13.46 -3.02 -1.21
C ILE A 40 -12.86 -3.68 0.04
N LEU A 41 -11.68 -4.27 -0.11
CA LEU A 41 -10.94 -4.92 0.97
C LEU A 41 -9.59 -4.21 1.22
N ASP A 42 -9.31 -3.93 2.49
CA ASP A 42 -7.96 -3.73 3.02
C ASP A 42 -7.59 -4.96 3.86
N ASN A 43 -6.65 -5.76 3.40
CA ASN A 43 -6.28 -7.05 3.98
C ASN A 43 -5.13 -6.97 5.01
N SER A 44 -4.71 -5.76 5.37
CA SER A 44 -3.64 -5.44 6.32
C SER A 44 -3.87 -4.06 6.91
N CYS A 45 -5.07 -3.86 7.44
CA CYS A 45 -5.61 -2.53 7.72
C CYS A 45 -4.92 -1.79 8.89
N GLY A 46 -4.20 -2.49 9.76
CA GLY A 46 -3.60 -1.89 10.93
C GLY A 46 -4.63 -1.13 11.79
N GLU A 47 -4.37 0.14 12.04
CA GLU A 47 -5.29 1.08 12.73
C GLU A 47 -6.25 1.79 11.76
N GLY A 48 -6.32 1.34 10.51
CA GLY A 48 -7.22 1.87 9.48
C GLY A 48 -6.76 3.13 8.79
N HIS A 49 -5.49 3.49 8.86
CA HIS A 49 -4.97 4.72 8.24
C HIS A 49 -5.16 4.76 6.72
N LEU A 50 -5.05 3.60 6.06
CA LEU A 50 -5.30 3.48 4.63
C LEU A 50 -6.79 3.47 4.31
N ILE A 51 -7.59 2.68 5.03
CA ILE A 51 -8.98 2.43 4.62
C ILE A 51 -9.98 3.50 5.09
N LYS A 52 -9.67 4.27 6.14
CA LYS A 52 -10.56 5.37 6.60
C LYS A 52 -10.81 6.44 5.53
N PRO A 53 -9.79 6.95 4.80
CA PRO A 53 -10.01 7.84 3.65
C PRO A 53 -10.84 7.20 2.55
N VAL A 54 -10.64 5.91 2.26
CA VAL A 54 -11.44 5.17 1.28
C VAL A 54 -12.90 5.16 1.70
N LYS A 55 -13.19 4.78 2.94
CA LYS A 55 -14.58 4.75 3.48
C LYS A 55 -15.26 6.13 3.39
N LYS A 56 -14.50 7.20 3.61
CA LYS A 56 -15.03 8.56 3.49
C LYS A 56 -15.41 8.92 2.05
N GLN A 57 -14.64 8.46 1.06
CA GLN A 57 -14.87 8.77 -0.35
C GLN A 57 -15.91 7.82 -0.99
N TYR A 58 -16.04 6.60 -0.46
CA TYR A 58 -16.93 5.55 -0.96
C TYR A 58 -17.90 5.10 0.15
N PRO A 59 -18.78 5.98 0.66
CA PRO A 59 -19.63 5.68 1.82
C PRO A 59 -20.66 4.57 1.55
N ASP A 60 -21.08 4.42 0.29
CA ASP A 60 -22.09 3.44 -0.12
C ASP A 60 -21.49 2.08 -0.49
N ASN A 61 -20.17 1.97 -0.60
CA ASN A 61 -19.53 0.71 -0.92
C ASN A 61 -19.41 -0.19 0.34
N LYS A 62 -19.56 -1.49 0.13
CA LYS A 62 -19.19 -2.46 1.17
C LYS A 62 -17.68 -2.43 1.37
N ILE A 63 -17.25 -2.06 2.57
CA ILE A 63 -15.84 -2.00 2.95
C ILE A 63 -15.53 -3.07 3.99
N ILE A 64 -14.52 -3.87 3.72
CA ILE A 64 -13.98 -4.90 4.60
C ILE A 64 -12.56 -4.49 4.95
N ALA A 65 -12.23 -4.52 6.24
CA ALA A 65 -10.91 -4.23 6.74
C ALA A 65 -10.47 -5.34 7.69
N THR A 66 -9.36 -6.01 7.41
CA THR A 66 -8.86 -7.12 8.22
C THR A 66 -7.37 -6.97 8.52
N ASP A 67 -6.93 -7.53 9.63
CA ASP A 67 -5.50 -7.58 9.99
C ASP A 67 -5.21 -8.87 10.79
N LEU A 68 -3.96 -9.35 10.71
CA LEU A 68 -3.50 -10.45 11.56
C LEU A 68 -3.46 -10.05 13.04
N ILE A 69 -3.15 -8.78 13.31
CA ILE A 69 -3.06 -8.22 14.66
C ILE A 69 -4.27 -7.33 14.91
N ASP A 70 -4.96 -7.57 16.00
CA ASP A 70 -6.03 -6.69 16.44
C ASP A 70 -5.45 -5.37 16.98
N ARG A 71 -5.65 -4.29 16.21
CA ARG A 71 -5.18 -2.93 16.54
C ARG A 71 -6.37 -1.98 16.83
N GLY A 72 -7.55 -2.52 17.12
CA GLY A 72 -8.75 -1.74 17.41
C GLY A 72 -9.45 -1.15 16.17
N TYR A 73 -9.12 -1.62 14.97
CA TYR A 73 -9.81 -1.26 13.74
C TYR A 73 -9.99 -2.48 12.83
N GLY A 74 -11.17 -2.56 12.20
CA GLY A 74 -11.50 -3.68 11.33
C GLY A 74 -11.64 -5.00 12.11
N GLU A 75 -11.54 -6.12 11.40
CA GLU A 75 -11.57 -7.46 11.97
C GLU A 75 -10.14 -7.96 12.18
N GLY A 76 -9.73 -8.01 13.43
CA GLY A 76 -8.42 -8.50 13.85
C GLY A 76 -8.34 -10.03 13.88
N ARG A 77 -7.11 -10.56 14.04
CA ARG A 77 -6.80 -11.99 14.17
C ARG A 77 -7.13 -12.81 12.91
N LEU A 78 -7.22 -12.16 11.76
CA LEU A 78 -7.41 -12.80 10.46
C LEU A 78 -6.12 -12.83 9.66
N ASN A 79 -5.59 -14.02 9.41
CA ASN A 79 -4.46 -14.19 8.52
C ASN A 79 -4.93 -14.21 7.06
N PHE A 80 -4.68 -13.12 6.34
CA PHE A 80 -5.02 -13.04 4.91
C PHE A 80 -4.44 -14.18 4.08
N LEU A 81 -3.26 -14.69 4.43
CA LEU A 81 -2.60 -15.77 3.70
C LEU A 81 -3.12 -17.16 4.05
N HIS A 82 -3.95 -17.31 5.09
CA HIS A 82 -4.56 -18.59 5.44
C HIS A 82 -5.46 -19.10 4.31
N PRO A 83 -5.49 -20.42 4.00
CA PRO A 83 -6.39 -20.98 3.00
C PRO A 83 -7.87 -20.68 3.26
N ASP A 84 -8.30 -20.75 4.52
CA ASP A 84 -9.69 -20.54 4.95
C ASP A 84 -10.02 -19.06 5.23
N TYR A 85 -9.30 -18.12 4.63
CA TYR A 85 -9.63 -16.71 4.75
C TYR A 85 -11.05 -16.44 4.22
N PRO A 86 -11.96 -15.83 5.03
CA PRO A 86 -13.39 -15.89 4.76
C PRO A 86 -13.86 -14.96 3.63
N TYR A 87 -13.06 -13.95 3.27
CA TYR A 87 -13.46 -12.93 2.29
C TYR A 87 -12.84 -13.22 0.93
N THR A 88 -13.65 -13.78 0.01
CA THR A 88 -13.23 -14.12 -1.35
C THR A 88 -14.05 -13.42 -2.44
N ASP A 89 -15.21 -12.87 -2.08
CA ASP A 89 -16.07 -12.10 -3.01
C ASP A 89 -15.73 -10.61 -2.94
N ILE A 90 -14.60 -10.24 -3.55
CA ILE A 90 -14.01 -8.91 -3.48
C ILE A 90 -13.87 -8.35 -4.89
N ASP A 91 -14.29 -7.11 -5.09
CA ASP A 91 -14.09 -6.39 -6.35
C ASP A 91 -12.75 -5.66 -6.39
N THR A 92 -12.41 -4.94 -5.32
CA THR A 92 -11.19 -4.14 -5.23
C THR A 92 -10.42 -4.46 -3.96
N ILE A 93 -9.11 -4.62 -4.08
CA ILE A 93 -8.19 -4.68 -2.94
C ILE A 93 -7.27 -3.45 -2.98
N ILE A 94 -7.19 -2.73 -1.86
CA ILE A 94 -6.20 -1.66 -1.66
C ILE A 94 -5.43 -1.96 -0.38
N MET A 95 -4.10 -1.99 -0.46
CA MET A 95 -3.29 -2.54 0.62
C MET A 95 -1.91 -1.92 0.76
N ASN A 96 -1.37 -1.96 1.98
CA ASN A 96 0.05 -1.78 2.31
C ASN A 96 0.46 -2.95 3.22
N PRO A 97 0.74 -4.13 2.65
CA PRO A 97 1.01 -5.33 3.43
C PRO A 97 2.41 -5.33 4.04
N PRO A 98 2.68 -6.19 5.05
CA PRO A 98 4.00 -6.37 5.61
C PRO A 98 5.03 -6.70 4.52
N PHE A 99 6.15 -5.96 4.48
CA PHE A 99 7.16 -6.09 3.42
C PHE A 99 7.72 -7.52 3.28
N LYS A 100 7.80 -8.23 4.41
CA LYS A 100 8.26 -9.62 4.45
C LYS A 100 7.39 -10.56 3.62
N PHE A 101 6.08 -10.29 3.52
CA PHE A 101 5.09 -11.14 2.86
C PHE A 101 4.41 -10.47 1.66
N ILE A 102 4.92 -9.32 1.23
CA ILE A 102 4.30 -8.50 0.17
C ILE A 102 4.02 -9.28 -1.12
N ARG A 103 4.93 -10.17 -1.51
CA ARG A 103 4.77 -11.02 -2.71
C ARG A 103 3.57 -11.94 -2.57
N GLU A 104 3.44 -12.64 -1.44
CA GLU A 104 2.38 -13.58 -1.14
C GLU A 104 1.03 -12.86 -1.08
N PHE A 105 1.00 -11.67 -0.48
CA PHE A 105 -0.18 -10.81 -0.45
C PHE A 105 -0.61 -10.42 -1.86
N VAL A 106 0.30 -9.96 -2.71
CA VAL A 106 -0.02 -9.59 -4.10
C VAL A 106 -0.52 -10.81 -4.88
N VAL A 107 0.17 -11.95 -4.81
CA VAL A 107 -0.24 -13.17 -5.52
C VAL A 107 -1.64 -13.62 -5.11
N LYS A 108 -1.98 -13.58 -3.82
CA LYS A 108 -3.33 -13.93 -3.34
C LYS A 108 -4.35 -12.86 -3.74
N SER A 109 -4.02 -11.58 -3.63
CA SER A 109 -4.90 -10.48 -4.02
C SER A 109 -5.30 -10.54 -5.49
N LEU A 110 -4.35 -10.81 -6.39
CA LEU A 110 -4.60 -10.98 -7.83
C LEU A 110 -5.47 -12.19 -8.17
N LYS A 111 -5.56 -13.18 -7.27
CA LYS A 111 -6.43 -14.34 -7.46
C LYS A 111 -7.87 -14.10 -7.02
N ILE A 112 -8.08 -13.25 -6.02
CA ILE A 112 -9.40 -13.07 -5.39
C ILE A 112 -10.08 -11.77 -5.77
N ALA A 113 -9.32 -10.72 -6.14
CA ALA A 113 -9.90 -9.46 -6.61
C ALA A 113 -10.45 -9.65 -8.03
N LYS A 114 -11.70 -9.26 -8.23
CA LYS A 114 -12.39 -9.41 -9.52
C LYS A 114 -12.08 -8.29 -10.51
N LYS A 115 -11.71 -7.10 -9.99
CA LYS A 115 -11.60 -5.90 -10.81
C LYS A 115 -10.27 -5.17 -10.64
N LYS A 116 -9.84 -4.95 -9.38
CA LYS A 116 -8.67 -4.09 -9.16
C LYS A 116 -7.86 -4.49 -7.92
N VAL A 117 -6.56 -4.40 -8.04
CA VAL A 117 -5.62 -4.47 -6.90
C VAL A 117 -4.76 -3.20 -6.91
N ILE A 118 -4.68 -2.52 -5.79
CA ILE A 118 -3.85 -1.33 -5.58
C ILE A 118 -2.90 -1.60 -4.42
N LEU A 119 -1.62 -1.55 -4.70
CA LEU A 119 -0.56 -1.78 -3.74
C LEU A 119 0.21 -0.49 -3.48
N PHE A 120 0.30 -0.08 -2.21
CA PHE A 120 1.28 0.89 -1.77
C PHE A 120 2.56 0.18 -1.36
N SER A 121 3.70 0.54 -1.95
CA SER A 121 4.97 -0.10 -1.61
C SER A 121 6.18 0.75 -1.96
N GLN A 122 7.34 0.33 -1.47
CA GLN A 122 8.60 0.84 -1.98
C GLN A 122 8.75 0.46 -3.45
N LEU A 123 9.30 1.37 -4.27
CA LEU A 123 9.50 1.16 -5.71
C LEU A 123 10.38 -0.07 -6.00
N GLN A 124 11.27 -0.41 -5.09
CA GLN A 124 12.11 -1.62 -5.16
C GLN A 124 11.29 -2.92 -5.24
N PHE A 125 9.99 -2.88 -4.94
CA PHE A 125 9.12 -4.04 -5.15
C PHE A 125 9.09 -4.51 -6.62
N LEU A 126 9.29 -3.61 -7.58
CA LEU A 126 9.33 -3.94 -9.01
C LEU A 126 10.58 -4.74 -9.42
N GLU A 127 11.61 -4.76 -8.59
CA GLU A 127 12.85 -5.49 -8.81
C GLU A 127 12.79 -6.89 -8.19
N SER A 128 13.33 -7.88 -8.79
CA SER A 128 13.68 -9.23 -8.35
C SER A 128 13.21 -10.31 -9.32
N GLN A 129 14.07 -11.25 -9.64
CA GLN A 129 13.74 -12.41 -10.49
C GLN A 129 12.58 -13.22 -9.89
N ASN A 130 12.51 -13.35 -8.58
CA ASN A 130 11.44 -14.10 -7.93
C ASN A 130 10.08 -13.42 -8.12
N ARG A 131 10.00 -12.08 -7.91
CA ARG A 131 8.76 -11.32 -8.13
C ARG A 131 8.37 -11.30 -9.61
N TYR A 132 9.34 -11.14 -10.51
CA TYR A 132 9.10 -11.25 -11.94
C TYR A 132 8.45 -12.59 -12.29
N ASN A 133 9.03 -13.72 -11.89
CA ASN A 133 8.53 -15.04 -12.22
C ASN A 133 7.17 -15.38 -11.58
N LYS A 134 6.90 -14.85 -10.37
CA LYS A 134 5.68 -15.16 -9.61
C LYS A 134 4.53 -14.20 -9.87
N ILE A 135 4.82 -12.98 -10.32
CA ILE A 135 3.82 -11.91 -10.51
C ILE A 135 3.91 -11.35 -11.92
N PHE A 136 4.97 -10.59 -12.22
CA PHE A 136 5.01 -9.68 -13.36
C PHE A 136 5.06 -10.37 -14.72
N LYS A 137 5.58 -11.58 -14.79
CA LYS A 137 5.61 -12.36 -16.04
C LYS A 137 4.21 -12.56 -16.63
N ASN A 138 3.21 -12.78 -15.77
CA ASN A 138 1.85 -13.10 -16.18
C ASN A 138 0.83 -12.01 -15.79
N ASN A 139 1.18 -11.17 -14.84
CA ASN A 139 0.31 -10.11 -14.33
C ASN A 139 1.12 -8.81 -14.28
N LYS A 140 1.23 -8.13 -15.41
CA LYS A 140 1.86 -6.81 -15.48
C LYS A 140 0.90 -5.79 -14.87
N PRO A 141 1.39 -4.84 -14.06
CA PRO A 141 0.53 -3.76 -13.59
C PRO A 141 0.17 -2.85 -14.76
N GLU A 142 -1.05 -2.36 -14.79
CA GLU A 142 -1.52 -1.38 -15.76
C GLU A 142 -0.96 0.01 -15.44
N ARG A 143 -0.90 0.38 -14.15
CA ARG A 143 -0.41 1.71 -13.78
C ARG A 143 0.60 1.67 -12.64
N ILE A 144 1.58 2.56 -12.73
CA ILE A 144 2.58 2.77 -11.68
C ILE A 144 2.70 4.28 -11.45
N TYR A 145 2.39 4.71 -10.23
CA TYR A 145 2.52 6.08 -9.78
C TYR A 145 3.69 6.21 -8.83
N ILE A 146 4.69 6.99 -9.21
CA ILE A 146 5.94 7.16 -8.44
C ILE A 146 5.93 8.52 -7.77
N TYR A 147 6.14 8.53 -6.46
CA TYR A 147 6.30 9.79 -5.74
C TYR A 147 7.64 10.44 -6.05
N VAL A 148 7.60 11.72 -6.43
CA VAL A 148 8.82 12.56 -6.53
C VAL A 148 9.24 13.07 -5.16
N ASP A 149 8.31 13.12 -4.22
CA ASP A 149 8.53 13.57 -2.85
C ASP A 149 8.84 12.38 -1.92
N ARG A 150 9.54 12.63 -0.84
CA ARG A 150 9.78 11.62 0.20
C ARG A 150 8.49 11.37 1.00
N ILE A 151 8.10 10.11 1.12
CA ILE A 151 6.92 9.72 1.89
C ILE A 151 7.36 9.18 3.25
N ALA A 152 6.87 9.80 4.32
CA ALA A 152 7.12 9.38 5.68
C ALA A 152 6.02 8.39 6.15
N CYS A 153 6.25 7.10 5.99
CA CYS A 153 5.39 6.09 6.60
C CYS A 153 5.63 6.05 8.11
N ALA A 154 4.55 5.96 8.87
CA ALA A 154 4.63 5.97 10.33
C ALA A 154 4.89 4.56 10.88
N ILE A 155 6.01 4.38 11.57
CA ILE A 155 6.27 3.18 12.36
C ILE A 155 5.22 3.12 13.47
N ASN A 156 4.51 2.00 13.57
CA ASN A 156 3.41 1.79 14.53
C ASN A 156 2.33 2.90 14.50
N GLY A 157 2.04 3.46 13.33
CA GLY A 157 1.03 4.51 13.21
C GLY A 157 1.40 5.86 13.83
N ASN A 158 2.61 6.04 14.34
CA ASN A 158 3.03 7.29 14.97
C ASN A 158 3.55 8.29 13.95
N PHE A 159 2.67 9.13 13.40
CA PHE A 159 3.02 10.15 12.40
C PHE A 159 3.79 11.34 12.97
N GLU A 160 3.74 11.61 14.28
CA GLU A 160 4.52 12.69 14.91
C GLU A 160 6.02 12.41 14.88
N LYS A 161 6.38 11.13 14.90
CA LYS A 161 7.78 10.66 14.83
C LYS A 161 8.18 10.16 13.44
N ALA A 162 7.30 10.30 12.44
CA ALA A 162 7.62 9.89 11.09
C ALA A 162 8.60 10.88 10.46
N HIS A 163 9.76 10.40 10.08
CA HIS A 163 10.76 11.15 9.33
C HIS A 163 10.70 10.75 7.85
N ASP A 164 11.12 11.66 6.99
CA ASP A 164 11.20 11.40 5.56
C ASP A 164 12.02 10.14 5.29
N SER A 165 11.39 9.20 4.59
CA SER A 165 12.03 7.95 4.25
C SER A 165 13.15 8.16 3.23
N SER A 166 14.24 7.43 3.35
CA SER A 166 15.25 7.31 2.29
C SER A 166 14.74 6.51 1.08
N MET A 167 13.63 5.81 1.25
CA MET A 167 13.04 4.94 0.24
C MET A 167 12.05 5.70 -0.64
N THR A 168 12.06 5.40 -1.94
CA THR A 168 11.04 5.87 -2.88
C THR A 168 9.82 4.98 -2.79
N TYR A 169 8.64 5.60 -2.62
CA TYR A 169 7.36 4.90 -2.60
C TYR A 169 6.61 5.06 -3.93
N SER A 170 5.71 4.11 -4.16
CA SER A 170 4.86 4.07 -5.34
C SER A 170 3.51 3.43 -5.03
N TRP A 171 2.52 3.74 -5.86
CA TRP A 171 1.30 2.96 -5.99
C TRP A 171 1.41 2.12 -7.25
N ILE A 172 1.10 0.83 -7.14
CA ILE A 172 1.14 -0.12 -8.24
C ILE A 172 -0.28 -0.68 -8.40
N VAL A 173 -0.82 -0.62 -9.61
CA VAL A 173 -2.22 -0.89 -9.89
C VAL A 173 -2.34 -1.99 -10.94
N TRP A 174 -3.10 -3.02 -10.62
CA TRP A 174 -3.62 -4.01 -11.55
C TRP A 174 -5.12 -3.77 -11.69
N ASP A 175 -5.61 -3.66 -12.92
CA ASP A 175 -6.98 -3.21 -13.22
C ASP A 175 -7.56 -3.97 -14.42
N GLU A 176 -8.54 -4.83 -14.15
CA GLU A 176 -9.24 -5.61 -15.17
C GLU A 176 -10.32 -4.78 -15.92
N ILE A 177 -10.62 -3.57 -15.45
CA ILE A 177 -11.65 -2.70 -16.04
C ILE A 177 -11.02 -1.65 -16.94
N ASP A 178 -10.00 -0.98 -16.41
CA ASP A 178 -9.24 0.03 -17.14
C ASP A 178 -7.82 -0.48 -17.36
N THR A 179 -7.58 -1.00 -18.56
CA THR A 179 -6.32 -1.65 -18.95
C THR A 179 -5.34 -0.68 -19.60
N GLU A 180 -5.54 0.64 -19.49
CA GLU A 180 -4.57 1.62 -19.95
C GLU A 180 -3.27 1.50 -19.16
N HIS A 181 -2.17 1.27 -19.89
CA HIS A 181 -0.85 1.23 -19.29
C HIS A 181 -0.30 2.63 -19.10
N LYS A 182 -0.01 2.98 -17.83
CA LYS A 182 0.49 4.29 -17.47
C LYS A 182 1.62 4.22 -16.45
N PHE A 183 2.66 5.00 -16.71
CA PHE A 183 3.74 5.26 -15.78
C PHE A 183 3.78 6.75 -15.51
N GLU A 184 3.59 7.17 -14.25
CA GLU A 184 3.43 8.58 -13.92
C GLU A 184 4.13 8.96 -12.61
N TRP A 185 4.70 10.17 -12.59
CA TRP A 185 5.20 10.79 -11.37
C TRP A 185 4.10 11.63 -10.74
N ILE A 186 3.87 11.39 -9.45
CA ILE A 186 2.90 12.13 -8.65
C ILE A 186 3.60 12.88 -7.52
N ARG A 187 2.97 13.95 -7.07
CA ARG A 187 3.41 14.74 -5.91
C ARG A 187 2.50 14.49 -4.73
N ARG A 188 3.05 14.67 -3.54
CA ARG A 188 2.25 14.76 -2.31
C ARG A 188 1.22 15.87 -2.46
N VAL A 189 0.07 15.68 -1.83
CA VAL A 189 -0.88 16.77 -1.64
C VAL A 189 -0.29 17.69 -0.57
N GLU A 190 0.34 18.78 -0.99
CA GLU A 190 0.83 19.78 -0.04
C GLU A 190 -0.36 20.40 0.70
N ASP A 191 -0.29 20.41 2.02
CA ASP A 191 -1.15 21.27 2.82
C ASP A 191 -0.89 22.72 2.38
N LYS A 192 -1.89 23.38 1.79
CA LYS A 192 -1.84 24.79 1.32
C LYS A 192 -1.39 25.78 2.41
N ILE A 193 -1.21 25.33 3.64
CA ILE A 193 -0.81 26.12 4.80
C ILE A 193 0.70 26.40 4.85
N LYS A 194 1.54 25.54 4.22
CA LYS A 194 3.01 25.76 4.25
C LYS A 194 3.52 26.72 3.17
N GLN A 195 2.80 26.93 2.07
CA GLN A 195 3.22 27.86 1.01
C GLN A 195 3.13 29.35 1.39
N LYS A 196 2.38 29.74 2.41
CA LYS A 196 2.27 31.15 2.86
C LYS A 196 3.45 31.66 3.72
N LYS A 197 4.47 30.85 3.97
CA LYS A 197 5.63 31.25 4.81
C LYS A 197 6.94 31.41 4.04
N LEU A 198 6.92 31.41 2.71
CA LEU A 198 8.14 31.52 1.88
C LEU A 198 8.14 32.75 0.94
N PHE A 199 7.28 33.75 1.23
CA PHE A 199 7.34 35.09 0.58
C PHE A 199 7.17 36.19 1.62
#